data_9de14ddc6e95a14e8f5b0660e65993a7
#
_entry.id   9de14ddc6e95a14e8f5b0660e65993a7
#
_cell.length_a   1.000
_cell.length_b   1.000
_cell.length_c   1.000
_cell.angle_alpha   90.00
_cell.angle_beta   90.00
_cell.angle_gamma   90.00
#
_symmetry.space_group_name_H-M   'P 1'
#
loop_
_entity.id
_entity.type
_entity.pdbx_description
1 polymer ?
#
loop_
_entity_poly.entity_id
_entity_poly.type
_entity_poly.pdbx_seq_one_letter_code
_entity_poly.pdbx_strand_id
1 'polypeptide(L)'
;MKYLLCVFTLLLASVSSANDSFKDGEHYQILETAASDTPGVVEYFSYYCPFCYNFEPIVAELKQALPEGVALQKVPVAFHGGPLAPDVQRAHAMAETLNVAEHFSTALFAQIHQQRKPPQNRNGLKQLFNQLGVNAAQFDANFNSMPVNSLVTEYDQAIRDANIRSVPSFIVNDKYLVKISAVSSQQQFNELVNYLLTLKQETAE
;
A
#
# COMPACT_ATOMS: atom_id res chain seq x y z
N MET A 1 -17.93 -57.77 -41.95
CA MET A 1 -18.26 -56.43 -41.60
C MET A 1 -18.01 -56.27 -40.10
N LYS A 2 -16.88 -55.64 -39.69
CA LYS A 2 -16.52 -55.45 -38.28
C LYS A 2 -16.77 -53.99 -37.98
N TYR A 3 -17.73 -53.68 -37.10
CA TYR A 3 -17.98 -52.33 -36.63
C TYR A 3 -17.01 -51.99 -35.48
N LEU A 4 -16.12 -51.03 -35.73
CA LEU A 4 -15.20 -50.48 -34.74
C LEU A 4 -15.94 -49.36 -33.99
N LEU A 5 -16.35 -49.61 -32.73
CA LEU A 5 -16.93 -48.59 -31.84
C LEU A 5 -15.78 -47.74 -31.25
N CYS A 6 -15.62 -46.53 -31.73
CA CYS A 6 -14.76 -45.52 -31.07
C CYS A 6 -15.50 -44.97 -29.84
N VAL A 7 -15.08 -45.36 -28.64
CA VAL A 7 -15.51 -44.73 -27.39
C VAL A 7 -14.71 -43.44 -27.22
N PHE A 8 -15.37 -42.30 -27.41
CA PHE A 8 -14.82 -40.97 -27.17
C PHE A 8 -14.99 -40.65 -25.69
N THR A 9 -13.96 -40.90 -24.89
CA THR A 9 -13.93 -40.49 -23.47
C THR A 9 -13.73 -38.98 -23.38
N LEU A 10 -14.81 -38.25 -23.02
CA LEU A 10 -14.74 -36.86 -22.62
C LEU A 10 -13.98 -36.78 -21.29
N LEU A 11 -12.75 -36.25 -21.31
CA LEU A 11 -12.05 -35.77 -20.13
C LEU A 11 -12.70 -34.46 -19.68
N LEU A 12 -13.57 -34.52 -18.68
CA LEU A 12 -14.03 -33.36 -17.93
C LEU A 12 -12.84 -32.84 -17.12
N ALA A 13 -12.16 -31.81 -17.64
CA ALA A 13 -11.22 -31.03 -16.86
C ALA A 13 -12.00 -30.33 -15.75
N SER A 14 -11.86 -30.82 -14.52
CA SER A 14 -12.34 -30.13 -13.33
C SER A 14 -11.59 -28.81 -13.23
N VAL A 15 -12.27 -27.70 -13.54
CA VAL A 15 -11.80 -26.35 -13.21
C VAL A 15 -11.90 -26.25 -11.69
N SER A 16 -10.79 -26.55 -11.01
CA SER A 16 -10.67 -26.34 -9.57
C SER A 16 -10.77 -24.84 -9.33
N SER A 17 -11.89 -24.40 -8.80
CA SER A 17 -12.07 -23.00 -8.38
C SER A 17 -11.05 -22.70 -7.27
N ALA A 18 -10.09 -21.85 -7.56
CA ALA A 18 -9.08 -21.36 -6.61
C ALA A 18 -9.67 -20.51 -5.46
N ASN A 19 -11.00 -20.52 -5.29
CA ASN A 19 -11.72 -19.61 -4.38
C ASN A 19 -11.69 -20.01 -2.89
N ASP A 20 -11.16 -21.19 -2.52
CA ASP A 20 -11.14 -21.64 -1.11
C ASP A 20 -9.80 -21.39 -0.39
N SER A 21 -8.84 -20.71 -1.03
CA SER A 21 -7.48 -20.60 -0.50
C SER A 21 -7.34 -19.57 0.62
N PHE A 22 -8.17 -18.50 0.65
CA PHE A 22 -8.05 -17.43 1.63
C PHE A 22 -9.35 -17.24 2.42
N LYS A 23 -9.21 -17.06 3.75
CA LYS A 23 -10.36 -17.02 4.68
C LYS A 23 -10.30 -15.76 5.53
N ASP A 24 -11.48 -15.18 5.78
CA ASP A 24 -11.65 -14.15 6.79
C ASP A 24 -11.26 -14.70 8.18
N GLY A 25 -10.71 -13.82 9.01
CA GLY A 25 -10.20 -14.19 10.32
C GLY A 25 -8.84 -14.90 10.29
N GLU A 26 -8.45 -15.55 9.21
CA GLU A 26 -7.16 -16.24 9.05
C GLU A 26 -6.16 -15.41 8.23
N HIS A 27 -6.48 -15.09 6.97
CA HIS A 27 -5.59 -14.40 6.04
C HIS A 27 -5.87 -12.90 5.91
N TYR A 28 -7.10 -12.50 6.18
CA TYR A 28 -7.54 -11.10 6.19
C TYR A 28 -8.61 -10.88 7.25
N GLN A 29 -9.00 -9.64 7.44
CA GLN A 29 -10.11 -9.24 8.29
C GLN A 29 -11.03 -8.32 7.51
N ILE A 30 -12.34 -8.56 7.57
CA ILE A 30 -13.34 -7.66 7.02
C ILE A 30 -13.53 -6.51 8.00
N LEU A 31 -13.36 -5.27 7.52
CA LEU A 31 -13.56 -4.06 8.30
C LEU A 31 -15.03 -3.63 8.26
N GLU A 32 -15.45 -2.85 9.24
CA GLU A 32 -16.81 -2.25 9.27
C GLU A 32 -16.97 -1.08 8.30
N THR A 33 -15.88 -0.62 7.65
CA THR A 33 -15.88 0.41 6.62
C THR A 33 -16.71 -0.01 5.41
N ALA A 34 -17.31 0.96 4.72
CA ALA A 34 -17.85 0.72 3.38
C ALA A 34 -16.72 0.36 2.42
N ALA A 35 -16.96 -0.60 1.54
CA ALA A 35 -15.98 -0.89 0.51
C ALA A 35 -16.00 0.20 -0.57
N SER A 36 -14.83 0.45 -1.18
CA SER A 36 -14.69 1.42 -2.27
C SER A 36 -15.36 0.91 -3.55
N ASP A 37 -16.01 1.81 -4.27
CA ASP A 37 -16.55 1.52 -5.63
C ASP A 37 -15.42 1.34 -6.66
N THR A 38 -14.23 1.87 -6.36
CA THR A 38 -13.04 1.76 -7.22
C THR A 38 -12.06 0.78 -6.60
N PRO A 39 -11.68 -0.30 -7.31
CA PRO A 39 -10.70 -1.24 -6.80
C PRO A 39 -9.37 -0.55 -6.49
N GLY A 40 -8.80 -0.82 -5.33
CA GLY A 40 -7.54 -0.22 -4.92
C GLY A 40 -6.89 -0.92 -3.73
N VAL A 41 -5.63 -0.64 -3.55
CA VAL A 41 -4.82 -1.11 -2.42
C VAL A 41 -4.22 0.10 -1.73
N VAL A 42 -4.35 0.16 -0.40
CA VAL A 42 -3.71 1.20 0.41
C VAL A 42 -2.68 0.54 1.32
N GLU A 43 -1.44 1.00 1.23
CA GLU A 43 -0.41 0.68 2.22
C GLU A 43 -0.32 1.82 3.23
N TYR A 44 -0.51 1.49 4.51
CA TYR A 44 -0.20 2.39 5.63
C TYR A 44 1.20 2.04 6.15
N PHE A 45 2.08 3.02 6.19
CA PHE A 45 3.49 2.81 6.52
C PHE A 45 4.10 3.95 7.32
N SER A 46 5.31 3.75 7.82
CA SER A 46 6.14 4.83 8.37
C SER A 46 7.57 4.73 7.84
N TYR A 47 8.15 5.86 7.49
CA TYR A 47 9.56 5.93 7.12
C TYR A 47 10.50 5.49 8.25
N TYR A 48 10.07 5.59 9.49
CA TYR A 48 10.85 5.18 10.66
C TYR A 48 10.68 3.70 11.02
N CYS A 49 9.80 2.98 10.34
CA CYS A 49 9.53 1.57 10.60
C CYS A 49 10.51 0.66 9.81
N PRO A 50 11.39 -0.13 10.48
CA PRO A 50 12.29 -1.03 9.79
C PRO A 50 11.56 -2.11 8.97
N PHE A 51 10.41 -2.58 9.46
CA PHE A 51 9.60 -3.56 8.74
C PHE A 51 9.02 -2.96 7.45
N CYS A 52 8.55 -1.69 7.48
CA CYS A 52 8.09 -1.00 6.27
C CYS A 52 9.23 -0.87 5.25
N TYR A 53 10.43 -0.48 5.70
CA TYR A 53 11.60 -0.42 4.83
C TYR A 53 11.92 -1.78 4.18
N ASN A 54 11.91 -2.86 4.96
CA ASN A 54 12.14 -4.21 4.44
C ASN A 54 11.03 -4.69 3.51
N PHE A 55 9.84 -4.10 3.59
CA PHE A 55 8.68 -4.41 2.76
C PHE A 55 8.70 -3.67 1.41
N GLU A 56 9.51 -2.64 1.22
CA GLU A 56 9.57 -1.85 -0.02
C GLU A 56 9.77 -2.72 -1.29
N PRO A 57 10.68 -3.71 -1.32
CA PRO A 57 10.78 -4.61 -2.48
C PRO A 57 9.50 -5.40 -2.76
N ILE A 58 8.83 -5.86 -1.68
CA ILE A 58 7.58 -6.62 -1.74
C ILE A 58 6.46 -5.74 -2.34
N VAL A 59 6.39 -4.48 -1.90
CA VAL A 59 5.42 -3.50 -2.41
C VAL A 59 5.67 -3.15 -3.87
N ALA A 60 6.95 -3.03 -4.27
CA ALA A 60 7.32 -2.78 -5.65
C ALA A 60 6.91 -3.93 -6.59
N GLU A 61 7.07 -5.18 -6.15
CA GLU A 61 6.60 -6.36 -6.89
C GLU A 61 5.07 -6.44 -6.91
N LEU A 62 4.39 -6.17 -5.77
CA LEU A 62 2.93 -6.11 -5.74
C LEU A 62 2.40 -5.09 -6.76
N LYS A 63 2.98 -3.88 -6.79
CA LYS A 63 2.57 -2.81 -7.72
C LYS A 63 2.63 -3.27 -9.20
N GLN A 64 3.60 -4.12 -9.54
CA GLN A 64 3.71 -4.70 -10.89
C GLN A 64 2.73 -5.84 -11.13
N ALA A 65 2.31 -6.55 -10.09
CA ALA A 65 1.39 -7.68 -10.15
C ALA A 65 -0.09 -7.28 -10.07
N LEU A 66 -0.40 -6.01 -9.77
CA LEU A 66 -1.78 -5.53 -9.72
C LEU A 66 -2.41 -5.50 -11.12
N PRO A 67 -3.72 -5.79 -11.23
CA PRO A 67 -4.46 -5.64 -12.47
C PRO A 67 -4.40 -4.21 -13.03
N GLU A 68 -4.54 -4.08 -14.34
CA GLU A 68 -4.60 -2.77 -14.99
C GLU A 68 -5.72 -1.91 -14.40
N GLY A 69 -5.40 -0.65 -14.11
CA GLY A 69 -6.34 0.31 -13.53
C GLY A 69 -6.47 0.23 -12.00
N VAL A 70 -5.86 -0.75 -11.34
CA VAL A 70 -5.81 -0.82 -9.87
C VAL A 70 -4.63 -0.01 -9.34
N ALA A 71 -4.92 1.01 -8.50
CA ALA A 71 -3.89 1.82 -7.86
C ALA A 71 -3.40 1.20 -6.54
N LEU A 72 -2.10 1.33 -6.27
CA LEU A 72 -1.53 1.16 -4.95
C LEU A 72 -1.18 2.55 -4.41
N GLN A 73 -1.91 2.98 -3.39
CA GLN A 73 -1.67 4.24 -2.69
C GLN A 73 -0.82 3.98 -1.45
N LYS A 74 0.09 4.91 -1.14
CA LYS A 74 0.92 4.86 0.08
C LYS A 74 0.52 5.98 1.03
N VAL A 75 0.12 5.62 2.24
CA VAL A 75 -0.32 6.55 3.28
C VAL A 75 0.65 6.50 4.46
N PRO A 76 1.53 7.51 4.61
CA PRO A 76 2.44 7.56 5.74
C PRO A 76 1.69 7.95 7.02
N VAL A 77 1.99 7.24 8.14
CA VAL A 77 1.39 7.55 9.44
C VAL A 77 2.28 8.49 10.24
N ALA A 78 1.64 9.38 11.02
CA ALA A 78 2.34 10.34 11.89
C ALA A 78 2.53 9.84 13.35
N PHE A 79 1.90 8.75 13.76
CA PHE A 79 1.97 8.23 15.13
C PHE A 79 3.21 7.36 15.41
N HIS A 80 4.03 7.05 14.40
CA HIS A 80 5.23 6.23 14.52
C HIS A 80 6.46 6.98 13.99
N GLY A 81 7.51 7.17 14.83
CA GLY A 81 8.75 7.82 14.42
C GLY A 81 9.10 9.09 15.20
N GLY A 82 8.38 9.37 16.29
CA GLY A 82 8.68 10.47 17.20
C GLY A 82 8.22 11.84 16.70
N PRO A 83 8.77 12.94 17.25
CA PRO A 83 8.23 14.30 17.07
C PRO A 83 8.25 14.82 15.62
N LEU A 84 9.14 14.32 14.77
CA LEU A 84 9.26 14.73 13.38
C LEU A 84 8.33 13.96 12.44
N ALA A 85 7.66 12.88 12.90
CA ALA A 85 6.80 12.05 12.05
C ALA A 85 5.68 12.85 11.34
N PRO A 86 5.00 13.83 11.97
CA PRO A 86 4.02 14.67 11.26
C PRO A 86 4.65 15.51 10.12
N ASP A 87 5.86 16.06 10.32
CA ASP A 87 6.56 16.78 9.26
C ASP A 87 7.01 15.86 8.12
N VAL A 88 7.35 14.60 8.43
CA VAL A 88 7.69 13.57 7.43
C VAL A 88 6.46 13.14 6.63
N GLN A 89 5.31 12.93 7.28
CA GLN A 89 4.03 12.67 6.60
C GLN A 89 3.70 13.83 5.63
N ARG A 90 3.82 15.07 6.09
CA ARG A 90 3.61 16.26 5.27
C ARG A 90 4.61 16.37 4.12
N ALA A 91 5.87 16.01 4.35
CA ALA A 91 6.90 15.97 3.32
C ALA A 91 6.56 14.93 2.23
N HIS A 92 6.01 13.78 2.60
CA HIS A 92 5.51 12.81 1.62
C HIS A 92 4.36 13.38 0.79
N ALA A 93 3.36 14.00 1.42
CA ALA A 93 2.27 14.67 0.70
C ALA A 93 2.79 15.76 -0.27
N MET A 94 3.80 16.53 0.14
CA MET A 94 4.45 17.49 -0.75
C MET A 94 5.19 16.80 -1.90
N ALA A 95 5.86 15.67 -1.64
CA ALA A 95 6.54 14.91 -2.68
C ALA A 95 5.56 14.36 -3.72
N GLU A 96 4.36 13.93 -3.31
CA GLU A 96 3.28 13.55 -4.23
C GLU A 96 2.81 14.72 -5.09
N THR A 97 2.53 15.88 -4.47
CA THR A 97 2.09 17.08 -5.22
C THR A 97 3.13 17.58 -6.21
N LEU A 98 4.41 17.31 -5.97
CA LEU A 98 5.52 17.67 -6.84
C LEU A 98 5.96 16.54 -7.79
N ASN A 99 5.26 15.40 -7.78
CA ASN A 99 5.58 14.20 -8.58
C ASN A 99 7.01 13.65 -8.34
N VAL A 100 7.51 13.75 -7.11
CA VAL A 100 8.82 13.21 -6.70
C VAL A 100 8.72 12.18 -5.57
N ALA A 101 7.52 11.68 -5.27
CA ALA A 101 7.25 10.82 -4.11
C ALA A 101 8.09 9.53 -4.11
N GLU A 102 8.29 8.88 -5.25
CA GLU A 102 9.06 7.65 -5.35
C GLU A 102 10.55 7.90 -5.03
N HIS A 103 11.13 8.95 -5.61
CA HIS A 103 12.52 9.35 -5.32
C HIS A 103 12.69 9.79 -3.87
N PHE A 104 11.73 10.57 -3.34
CA PHE A 104 11.71 10.99 -1.95
C PHE A 104 11.66 9.79 -1.00
N SER A 105 10.77 8.83 -1.26
CA SER A 105 10.63 7.62 -0.45
C SER A 105 11.92 6.81 -0.43
N THR A 106 12.50 6.55 -1.58
CA THR A 106 13.77 5.82 -1.71
C THR A 106 14.89 6.51 -0.93
N ALA A 107 15.04 7.83 -1.11
CA ALA A 107 16.10 8.60 -0.49
C ALA A 107 15.92 8.67 1.04
N LEU A 108 14.70 8.90 1.53
CA LEU A 108 14.43 9.02 2.96
C LEU A 108 14.58 7.68 3.69
N PHE A 109 14.06 6.58 3.12
CA PHE A 109 14.28 5.23 3.67
C PHE A 109 15.77 4.89 3.73
N ALA A 110 16.53 5.16 2.66
CA ALA A 110 17.98 4.93 2.64
C ALA A 110 18.70 5.78 3.69
N GLN A 111 18.34 7.05 3.84
CA GLN A 111 18.92 7.94 4.84
C GLN A 111 18.69 7.44 6.27
N ILE A 112 17.47 6.96 6.56
CA ILE A 112 17.11 6.48 7.90
C ILE A 112 17.73 5.10 8.18
N HIS A 113 17.52 4.12 7.29
CA HIS A 113 17.81 2.71 7.59
C HIS A 113 19.20 2.24 7.15
N GLN A 114 19.73 2.75 6.03
CA GLN A 114 21.05 2.38 5.54
C GLN A 114 22.14 3.29 6.13
N GLN A 115 21.94 4.60 6.01
CA GLN A 115 22.93 5.59 6.47
C GLN A 115 22.85 5.85 7.98
N ARG A 116 21.73 5.49 8.64
CA ARG A 116 21.45 5.76 10.06
C ARG A 116 21.54 7.24 10.41
N LYS A 117 21.13 8.11 9.51
CA LYS A 117 21.15 9.57 9.63
C LYS A 117 19.75 10.16 9.41
N PRO A 118 18.75 9.83 10.25
CA PRO A 118 17.41 10.37 10.09
C PRO A 118 17.46 11.92 10.12
N PRO A 119 16.58 12.58 9.35
CA PRO A 119 16.44 14.04 9.46
C PRO A 119 16.07 14.42 10.88
N GLN A 120 16.72 15.44 11.43
CA GLN A 120 16.51 15.85 12.82
C GLN A 120 15.45 16.95 12.96
N ASN A 121 15.14 17.62 11.87
CA ASN A 121 14.18 18.73 11.80
C ASN A 121 13.78 18.98 10.34
N ARG A 122 12.91 19.97 10.13
CA ARG A 122 12.42 20.37 8.80
C ARG A 122 13.55 20.80 7.85
N ASN A 123 14.64 21.38 8.35
CA ASN A 123 15.77 21.72 7.49
C ASN A 123 16.45 20.48 6.90
N GLY A 124 16.49 19.35 7.64
CA GLY A 124 16.96 18.07 7.10
C GLY A 124 16.10 17.56 5.96
N LEU A 125 14.77 17.70 6.08
CA LEU A 125 13.83 17.39 4.99
C LEU A 125 14.04 18.32 3.79
N LYS A 126 14.21 19.62 4.01
CA LYS A 126 14.50 20.60 2.96
C LYS A 126 15.79 20.26 2.20
N GLN A 127 16.84 19.81 2.90
CA GLN A 127 18.09 19.35 2.27
C GLN A 127 17.86 18.12 1.39
N LEU A 128 17.04 17.16 1.85
CA LEU A 128 16.68 15.99 1.05
C LEU A 128 15.94 16.39 -0.23
N PHE A 129 14.95 17.28 -0.14
CA PHE A 129 14.25 17.82 -1.31
C PHE A 129 15.18 18.56 -2.28
N ASN A 130 16.15 19.30 -1.76
CA ASN A 130 17.13 19.97 -2.62
C ASN A 130 17.96 18.98 -3.45
N GLN A 131 18.29 17.81 -2.91
CA GLN A 131 18.96 16.72 -3.65
C GLN A 131 18.05 16.13 -4.76
N LEU A 132 16.73 16.27 -4.61
CA LEU A 132 15.74 15.85 -5.61
C LEU A 132 15.37 16.97 -6.61
N GLY A 133 16.09 18.08 -6.61
CA GLY A 133 15.86 19.19 -7.53
C GLY A 133 14.81 20.21 -7.07
N VAL A 134 14.25 20.05 -5.87
CA VAL A 134 13.29 21.02 -5.28
C VAL A 134 14.07 21.99 -4.40
N ASN A 135 14.27 23.22 -4.89
CA ASN A 135 15.06 24.22 -4.16
C ASN A 135 14.34 24.72 -2.88
N ALA A 136 15.08 25.46 -2.04
CA ALA A 136 14.58 25.92 -0.74
C ALA A 136 13.33 26.79 -0.85
N ALA A 137 13.25 27.68 -1.86
CA ALA A 137 12.08 28.55 -2.06
C ALA A 137 10.83 27.72 -2.47
N GLN A 138 11.02 26.73 -3.34
CA GLN A 138 9.96 25.79 -3.71
C GLN A 138 9.49 24.97 -2.51
N PHE A 139 10.42 24.47 -1.69
CA PHE A 139 10.08 23.75 -0.45
C PHE A 139 9.22 24.63 0.47
N ASP A 140 9.66 25.84 0.77
CA ASP A 140 8.98 26.75 1.69
C ASP A 140 7.58 27.15 1.17
N ALA A 141 7.44 27.36 -0.14
CA ALA A 141 6.16 27.68 -0.76
C ALA A 141 5.16 26.51 -0.74
N ASN A 142 5.65 25.27 -0.86
CA ASN A 142 4.77 24.10 -1.00
C ASN A 142 4.50 23.37 0.31
N PHE A 143 5.40 23.39 1.29
CA PHE A 143 5.30 22.58 2.51
C PHE A 143 3.99 22.78 3.29
N ASN A 144 3.45 24.00 3.31
CA ASN A 144 2.17 24.34 3.94
C ASN A 144 1.10 24.78 2.91
N SER A 145 1.27 24.43 1.65
CA SER A 145 0.31 24.76 0.60
C SER A 145 -1.04 24.08 0.82
N MET A 146 -2.09 24.61 0.20
CA MET A 146 -3.43 24.02 0.29
C MET A 146 -3.47 22.56 -0.22
N PRO A 147 -2.88 22.19 -1.38
CA PRO A 147 -2.87 20.78 -1.83
C PRO A 147 -2.21 19.85 -0.82
N VAL A 148 -1.08 20.24 -0.23
CA VAL A 148 -0.38 19.44 0.79
C VAL A 148 -1.24 19.30 2.05
N ASN A 149 -1.90 20.38 2.50
CA ASN A 149 -2.80 20.32 3.65
C ASN A 149 -4.00 19.39 3.41
N SER A 150 -4.59 19.42 2.19
CA SER A 150 -5.67 18.51 1.83
C SER A 150 -5.23 17.05 1.89
N LEU A 151 -4.10 16.69 1.28
CA LEU A 151 -3.56 15.33 1.32
C LEU A 151 -3.26 14.86 2.73
N VAL A 152 -2.66 15.69 3.59
CA VAL A 152 -2.42 15.32 5.00
C VAL A 152 -3.74 15.06 5.72
N THR A 153 -4.78 15.85 5.45
CA THR A 153 -6.11 15.64 6.02
C THR A 153 -6.72 14.33 5.53
N GLU A 154 -6.57 14.02 4.26
CA GLU A 154 -7.02 12.74 3.66
C GLU A 154 -6.29 11.55 4.28
N TYR A 155 -4.96 11.61 4.44
CA TYR A 155 -4.20 10.56 5.13
C TYR A 155 -4.69 10.34 6.56
N ASP A 156 -4.84 11.43 7.32
CA ASP A 156 -5.30 11.35 8.70
C ASP A 156 -6.73 10.80 8.80
N GLN A 157 -7.60 11.13 7.84
CA GLN A 157 -8.95 10.59 7.77
C GLN A 157 -8.90 9.08 7.44
N ALA A 158 -8.18 8.67 6.41
CA ALA A 158 -8.03 7.27 6.03
C ALA A 158 -7.47 6.40 7.18
N ILE A 159 -6.47 6.92 7.92
CA ILE A 159 -5.90 6.25 9.09
C ILE A 159 -6.95 6.07 10.19
N ARG A 160 -7.79 7.10 10.44
CA ARG A 160 -8.85 7.03 11.46
C ARG A 160 -9.96 6.06 11.05
N ASP A 161 -10.47 6.18 9.82
CA ASP A 161 -11.58 5.38 9.31
C ASP A 161 -11.24 3.89 9.28
N ALA A 162 -10.01 3.58 8.85
CA ALA A 162 -9.49 2.21 8.84
C ALA A 162 -8.99 1.72 10.21
N ASN A 163 -9.04 2.58 11.25
CA ASN A 163 -8.55 2.29 12.60
C ASN A 163 -7.12 1.73 12.62
N ILE A 164 -6.22 2.30 11.80
CA ILE A 164 -4.84 1.83 11.69
C ILE A 164 -4.08 2.09 12.99
N ARG A 165 -3.50 1.03 13.57
CA ARG A 165 -2.76 1.06 14.85
C ARG A 165 -1.33 0.54 14.74
N SER A 166 -1.00 -0.11 13.63
CA SER A 166 0.35 -0.65 13.37
C SER A 166 0.70 -0.51 11.89
N VAL A 167 1.99 -0.56 11.60
CA VAL A 167 2.54 -0.50 10.24
C VAL A 167 3.65 -1.54 10.05
N PRO A 168 3.84 -2.10 8.83
CA PRO A 168 3.00 -1.88 7.67
C PRO A 168 1.62 -2.51 7.80
N SER A 169 0.59 -1.90 7.19
CA SER A 169 -0.76 -2.44 7.08
C SER A 169 -1.27 -2.25 5.65
N PHE A 170 -1.95 -3.24 5.10
CA PHE A 170 -2.51 -3.18 3.75
C PHE A 170 -4.01 -3.37 3.80
N ILE A 171 -4.73 -2.46 3.16
CA ILE A 171 -6.19 -2.57 3.01
C ILE A 171 -6.51 -2.61 1.51
N VAL A 172 -7.36 -3.56 1.15
CA VAL A 172 -7.86 -3.74 -0.22
C VAL A 172 -9.32 -3.29 -0.27
N ASN A 173 -9.67 -2.50 -1.28
CA ASN A 173 -11.03 -1.98 -1.51
C ASN A 173 -11.65 -1.28 -0.29
N ASP A 174 -10.85 -0.60 0.54
CA ASP A 174 -11.23 0.02 1.82
C ASP A 174 -11.93 -0.93 2.82
N LYS A 175 -11.96 -2.23 2.54
CA LYS A 175 -12.75 -3.25 3.24
C LYS A 175 -11.94 -4.36 3.86
N TYR A 176 -10.85 -4.78 3.21
CA TYR A 176 -10.17 -6.02 3.58
C TYR A 176 -8.77 -5.71 4.11
N LEU A 177 -8.57 -5.82 5.43
CA LEU A 177 -7.26 -5.69 6.08
C LEU A 177 -6.48 -7.00 5.93
N VAL A 178 -5.36 -6.96 5.22
CA VAL A 178 -4.47 -8.11 5.00
C VAL A 178 -3.74 -8.47 6.29
N LYS A 179 -3.76 -9.75 6.69
CA LYS A 179 -2.95 -10.27 7.79
C LYS A 179 -1.58 -10.71 7.27
N ILE A 180 -0.60 -9.82 7.28
CA ILE A 180 0.74 -10.06 6.76
C ILE A 180 1.40 -11.28 7.41
N SER A 181 1.11 -11.55 8.71
CA SER A 181 1.64 -12.70 9.44
C SER A 181 1.13 -14.06 8.93
N ALA A 182 0.04 -14.09 8.18
CA ALA A 182 -0.51 -15.30 7.56
C ALA A 182 0.05 -15.56 6.16
N VAL A 183 0.92 -14.68 5.66
CA VAL A 183 1.52 -14.76 4.32
C VAL A 183 2.96 -15.26 4.44
N SER A 184 3.29 -16.32 3.73
CA SER A 184 4.59 -16.99 3.79
C SER A 184 5.53 -16.68 2.62
N SER A 185 5.01 -16.05 1.55
CA SER A 185 5.80 -15.73 0.36
C SER A 185 5.24 -14.50 -0.38
N GLN A 186 6.08 -13.87 -1.22
CA GLN A 186 5.68 -12.82 -2.15
C GLN A 186 4.51 -13.25 -3.05
N GLN A 187 4.60 -14.45 -3.61
CA GLN A 187 3.55 -14.98 -4.47
C GLN A 187 2.22 -15.07 -3.73
N GLN A 188 2.20 -15.63 -2.52
CA GLN A 188 0.99 -15.73 -1.69
C GLN A 188 0.42 -14.36 -1.33
N PHE A 189 1.29 -13.37 -1.07
CA PHE A 189 0.86 -11.99 -0.83
C PHE A 189 0.14 -11.40 -2.05
N ASN A 190 0.74 -11.54 -3.24
CA ASN A 190 0.15 -11.05 -4.48
C ASN A 190 -1.17 -11.78 -4.79
N GLU A 191 -1.23 -13.10 -4.58
CA GLU A 191 -2.44 -13.92 -4.78
C GLU A 191 -3.56 -13.49 -3.81
N LEU A 192 -3.24 -13.26 -2.53
CA LEU A 192 -4.20 -12.78 -1.53
C LEU A 192 -4.75 -11.41 -1.91
N VAL A 193 -3.90 -10.45 -2.26
CA VAL A 193 -4.34 -9.10 -2.66
C VAL A 193 -5.22 -9.18 -3.91
N ASN A 194 -4.82 -9.94 -4.92
CA ASN A 194 -5.62 -10.12 -6.14
C ASN A 194 -6.96 -10.81 -5.84
N TYR A 195 -6.99 -11.81 -4.97
CA TYR A 195 -8.23 -12.43 -4.50
C TYR A 195 -9.17 -11.39 -3.85
N LEU A 196 -8.65 -10.58 -2.92
CA LEU A 196 -9.44 -9.56 -2.22
C LEU A 196 -9.98 -8.48 -3.17
N LEU A 197 -9.24 -8.14 -4.22
CA LEU A 197 -9.71 -7.23 -5.27
C LEU A 197 -10.91 -7.77 -6.04
N THR A 198 -11.06 -9.12 -6.13
CA THR A 198 -12.17 -9.77 -6.84
C THR A 198 -13.41 -9.94 -5.97
N LEU A 199 -13.29 -9.82 -4.64
CA LEU A 199 -14.43 -9.97 -3.75
C LEU A 199 -15.46 -8.88 -4.05
N LYS A 200 -16.62 -9.30 -4.54
CA LYS A 200 -17.78 -8.41 -4.74
C LYS A 200 -18.28 -7.98 -3.37
N GLN A 201 -18.65 -6.73 -3.27
CA GLN A 201 -19.41 -6.24 -2.13
C GLN A 201 -20.71 -7.04 -2.06
N GLU A 202 -20.96 -7.74 -0.96
CA GLU A 202 -22.33 -8.07 -0.60
C GLU A 202 -22.95 -6.74 -0.22
N THR A 203 -23.76 -6.19 -1.13
CA THR A 203 -24.64 -5.05 -0.79
C THR A 203 -25.50 -5.53 0.37
N ALA A 204 -25.32 -4.93 1.53
CA ALA A 204 -26.25 -5.09 2.64
C ALA A 204 -27.63 -4.58 2.13
N GLU A 205 -28.54 -5.52 1.92
CA GLU A 205 -29.97 -5.24 1.73
C GLU A 205 -30.60 -4.72 3.02
#